data_590e8be2038698eec2b9c42f44d3e403
#
_entry.id   590e8be2038698eec2b9c42f44d3e403
#
_cell.length_a   1.000
_cell.length_b   1.000
_cell.length_c   1.000
_cell.angle_alpha   90.00
_cell.angle_beta   90.00
_cell.angle_gamma   90.00
#
_symmetry.space_group_name_H-M   'P 1'
#
loop_
_entity.id
_entity.type
_entity.pdbx_description
1 polymer ?
#
loop_
_entity_poly.entity_id
_entity_poly.type
_entity_poly.pdbx_seq_one_letter_code
_entity_poly.pdbx_strand_id
1 'polypeptide(L)'
;MNLISIKENLPGLIFCFIFGIIIYFLFENFEIKFIDTLLSGLLVGVVIKNIKFLPDLPILDKGSKFAGKHILEFSVMLMGASIFLPDLFENGIQLFIVIVIAIIGSMLISYLVGYKLLKLDKKLSTLVGVGNSICGNSAVAVIAPVIGASSTQIGAAIGISAILGASQIILLPLLVPALGLGDYQYGVVAGLSVYAVAQVVAASSIISPLSANVATVVKLTRVVLLAPLVLVLRFFYKSEDSNSNSNLVTTILKFLPWFVIGFLLLAIFRSTEVISNDLGLNIRSTAKFLFIISMVAIGLSVDLKEMIKVGPKVVITILTIIAFMILLGVFSSSFIN
;
A
#
# COMPACT_ATOMS: atom_id res chain seq x y z
N MET A 1 -21.74 12.92 6.61
CA MET A 1 -21.80 11.47 6.94
C MET A 1 -23.11 11.25 7.66
N ASN A 2 -24.07 10.51 7.07
CA ASN A 2 -25.41 10.32 7.65
C ASN A 2 -25.32 9.43 8.90
N LEU A 3 -26.11 9.74 9.95
CA LEU A 3 -26.19 8.99 11.21
C LEU A 3 -26.43 7.48 11.01
N ILE A 4 -27.10 7.08 9.94
CA ILE A 4 -27.33 5.68 9.54
C ILE A 4 -26.01 5.00 9.16
N SER A 5 -25.13 5.68 8.42
CA SER A 5 -23.82 5.18 8.02
C SER A 5 -22.87 4.97 9.21
N ILE A 6 -22.99 5.80 10.26
CA ILE A 6 -22.19 5.66 11.49
C ILE A 6 -22.60 4.40 12.25
N LYS A 7 -23.89 4.14 12.42
CA LYS A 7 -24.41 2.95 13.14
C LYS A 7 -24.00 1.64 12.44
N GLU A 8 -23.95 1.62 11.13
CA GLU A 8 -23.58 0.42 10.36
C GLU A 8 -22.07 0.12 10.39
N ASN A 9 -21.23 1.14 10.55
CA ASN A 9 -19.77 0.96 10.63
C ASN A 9 -19.30 0.66 12.06
N LEU A 10 -20.09 1.02 13.06
CA LEU A 10 -19.69 1.00 14.47
C LEU A 10 -19.26 -0.40 14.97
N PRO A 11 -19.97 -1.51 14.69
CA PRO A 11 -19.60 -2.82 15.21
C PRO A 11 -18.22 -3.28 14.71
N GLY A 12 -17.94 -3.15 13.43
CA GLY A 12 -16.65 -3.54 12.86
C GLY A 12 -15.52 -2.62 13.31
N LEU A 13 -15.79 -1.32 13.49
CA LEU A 13 -14.81 -0.38 14.05
C LEU A 13 -14.45 -0.75 15.49
N ILE A 14 -15.46 -0.95 16.36
CA ILE A 14 -15.24 -1.32 17.77
C ILE A 14 -14.45 -2.62 17.84
N PHE A 15 -14.80 -3.60 17.01
CA PHE A 15 -14.07 -4.87 16.93
C PHE A 15 -12.58 -4.66 16.62
N CYS A 16 -12.26 -3.90 15.57
CA CYS A 16 -10.88 -3.60 15.20
C CYS A 16 -10.14 -2.82 16.29
N PHE A 17 -10.82 -1.88 16.97
CA PHE A 17 -10.25 -1.13 18.09
C PHE A 17 -9.94 -2.04 19.28
N ILE A 18 -10.85 -2.92 19.68
CA ILE A 18 -10.67 -3.85 20.82
C ILE A 18 -9.45 -4.76 20.55
N PHE A 19 -9.40 -5.39 19.39
CA PHE A 19 -8.26 -6.24 19.03
C PHE A 19 -6.97 -5.45 18.86
N GLY A 20 -7.03 -4.24 18.30
CA GLY A 20 -5.89 -3.33 18.20
C GLY A 20 -5.32 -2.95 19.56
N ILE A 21 -6.19 -2.63 20.52
CA ILE A 21 -5.80 -2.32 21.92
C ILE A 21 -5.17 -3.56 22.57
N ILE A 22 -5.81 -4.72 22.47
CA ILE A 22 -5.30 -5.96 23.05
C ILE A 22 -3.89 -6.27 22.51
N ILE A 23 -3.68 -6.18 21.21
CA ILE A 23 -2.39 -6.42 20.58
C ILE A 23 -1.36 -5.39 21.04
N TYR A 24 -1.72 -4.10 21.06
CA TYR A 24 -0.84 -3.04 21.52
C TYR A 24 -0.35 -3.31 22.95
N PHE A 25 -1.26 -3.58 23.90
CA PHE A 25 -0.91 -3.86 25.29
C PHE A 25 -0.13 -5.16 25.47
N LEU A 26 -0.44 -6.22 24.73
CA LEU A 26 0.30 -7.48 24.80
C LEU A 26 1.75 -7.28 24.40
N PHE A 27 2.00 -6.52 23.31
CA PHE A 27 3.35 -6.31 22.82
C PHE A 27 4.15 -5.32 23.69
N GLU A 28 3.49 -4.32 24.30
CA GLU A 28 4.14 -3.37 25.20
C GLU A 28 4.54 -4.02 26.52
N ASN A 29 3.71 -4.93 27.08
CA ASN A 29 3.98 -5.53 28.40
C ASN A 29 4.82 -6.80 28.34
N PHE A 30 4.78 -7.58 27.26
CA PHE A 30 5.45 -8.89 27.18
C PHE A 30 6.74 -8.89 26.36
N GLU A 31 7.21 -7.73 25.88
CA GLU A 31 8.43 -7.61 25.05
C GLU A 31 8.57 -8.71 23.98
N ILE A 32 7.48 -8.99 23.25
CA ILE A 32 7.46 -10.04 22.22
C ILE A 32 8.38 -9.60 21.07
N LYS A 33 9.61 -10.13 21.02
CA LYS A 33 10.64 -9.74 20.04
C LYS A 33 10.58 -10.51 18.73
N PHE A 34 9.81 -11.61 18.67
CA PHE A 34 9.82 -12.53 17.51
C PHE A 34 8.86 -12.12 16.38
N ILE A 35 7.85 -11.30 16.66
CA ILE A 35 6.83 -10.89 15.69
C ILE A 35 6.56 -9.40 15.89
N ASP A 36 6.56 -8.62 14.79
CA ASP A 36 6.20 -7.21 14.87
C ASP A 36 4.71 -7.00 15.20
N THR A 37 4.42 -5.93 15.93
CA THR A 37 3.07 -5.59 16.39
C THR A 37 2.08 -5.40 15.22
N LEU A 38 2.52 -4.79 14.12
CA LEU A 38 1.69 -4.57 12.93
C LEU A 38 1.37 -5.89 12.23
N LEU A 39 2.37 -6.76 12.10
CA LEU A 39 2.20 -8.10 11.56
C LEU A 39 1.23 -8.93 12.40
N SER A 40 1.33 -8.84 13.73
CA SER A 40 0.41 -9.53 14.64
C SER A 40 -1.03 -9.07 14.44
N GLY A 41 -1.27 -7.76 14.25
CA GLY A 41 -2.58 -7.22 13.91
C GLY A 41 -3.14 -7.85 12.63
N LEU A 42 -2.33 -7.92 11.57
CA LEU A 42 -2.71 -8.54 10.32
C LEU A 42 -3.05 -10.03 10.50
N LEU A 43 -2.16 -10.80 11.15
CA LEU A 43 -2.33 -12.24 11.34
C LEU A 43 -3.57 -12.56 12.17
N VAL A 44 -3.82 -11.82 13.26
CA VAL A 44 -5.03 -11.96 14.07
C VAL A 44 -6.27 -11.75 13.21
N GLY A 45 -6.31 -10.70 12.39
CA GLY A 45 -7.42 -10.45 11.48
C GLY A 45 -7.62 -11.58 10.46
N VAL A 46 -6.54 -12.08 9.84
CA VAL A 46 -6.57 -13.20 8.89
C VAL A 46 -7.08 -14.48 9.56
N VAL A 47 -6.57 -14.79 10.75
CA VAL A 47 -7.00 -15.99 11.52
C VAL A 47 -8.49 -15.89 11.84
N ILE A 48 -8.96 -14.77 12.38
CA ILE A 48 -10.38 -14.55 12.71
C ILE A 48 -11.27 -14.73 11.48
N LYS A 49 -10.90 -14.16 10.32
CA LYS A 49 -11.69 -14.29 9.08
C LYS A 49 -11.80 -15.72 8.58
N ASN A 50 -10.75 -16.52 8.77
CA ASN A 50 -10.65 -17.86 8.17
C ASN A 50 -10.97 -19.01 9.14
N ILE A 51 -11.26 -18.72 10.43
CA ILE A 51 -11.71 -19.71 11.39
C ILE A 51 -13.13 -20.16 11.03
N LYS A 52 -13.31 -21.45 10.77
CA LYS A 52 -14.59 -22.08 10.36
C LYS A 52 -15.71 -21.98 11.40
N PHE A 53 -15.41 -21.67 12.67
CA PHE A 53 -16.36 -21.58 13.77
C PHE A 53 -17.01 -20.21 13.96
N LEU A 54 -16.45 -19.14 13.36
CA LEU A 54 -17.14 -17.84 13.35
C LEU A 54 -18.05 -17.79 12.13
N PRO A 55 -19.36 -17.52 12.35
CA PRO A 55 -20.27 -17.26 11.25
C PRO A 55 -19.75 -16.04 10.47
N ASP A 56 -20.00 -16.04 9.15
CA ASP A 56 -19.80 -14.82 8.36
C ASP A 56 -20.51 -13.68 9.09
N LEU A 57 -19.74 -12.73 9.63
CA LEU A 57 -20.26 -11.60 10.38
C LEU A 57 -20.38 -10.39 9.43
N PRO A 58 -21.41 -10.32 8.57
CA PRO A 58 -21.59 -9.21 7.64
C PRO A 58 -21.70 -7.86 8.37
N ILE A 59 -22.04 -7.93 9.65
CA ILE A 59 -22.12 -6.75 10.53
C ILE A 59 -20.75 -6.11 10.79
N LEU A 60 -19.64 -6.87 10.67
CA LEU A 60 -18.28 -6.36 10.83
C LEU A 60 -17.71 -5.81 9.52
N ASP A 61 -18.21 -6.24 8.38
CA ASP A 61 -17.62 -5.95 7.06
C ASP A 61 -17.56 -4.45 6.72
N LYS A 62 -18.61 -3.70 7.05
CA LYS A 62 -18.64 -2.25 6.76
C LYS A 62 -17.64 -1.49 7.61
N GLY A 63 -17.60 -1.79 8.91
CA GLY A 63 -16.71 -1.14 9.85
C GLY A 63 -15.24 -1.52 9.66
N SER A 64 -14.93 -2.78 9.36
CA SER A 64 -13.58 -3.21 9.04
C SER A 64 -13.07 -2.60 7.73
N LYS A 65 -13.90 -2.53 6.68
CA LYS A 65 -13.55 -1.82 5.45
C LYS A 65 -13.29 -0.34 5.69
N PHE A 66 -14.07 0.30 6.57
CA PHE A 66 -13.84 1.70 6.97
C PHE A 66 -12.50 1.85 7.71
N ALA A 67 -12.21 0.99 8.68
CA ALA A 67 -10.95 1.02 9.43
C ALA A 67 -9.75 0.73 8.53
N GLY A 68 -9.82 -0.30 7.70
CA GLY A 68 -8.76 -0.69 6.76
C GLY A 68 -8.50 0.33 5.65
N LYS A 69 -9.39 1.32 5.46
CA LYS A 69 -9.19 2.41 4.51
C LYS A 69 -8.94 3.75 5.21
N HIS A 70 -9.90 4.28 5.93
CA HIS A 70 -9.83 5.67 6.41
C HIS A 70 -8.93 5.86 7.62
N ILE A 71 -8.93 4.91 8.59
CA ILE A 71 -7.99 4.97 9.72
C ILE A 71 -6.57 4.77 9.20
N LEU A 72 -6.39 3.88 8.22
CA LEU A 72 -5.12 3.68 7.55
C LEU A 72 -4.62 4.94 6.87
N GLU A 73 -5.44 5.58 6.03
CA GLU A 73 -5.09 6.81 5.32
C GLU A 73 -4.67 7.91 6.30
N PHE A 74 -5.40 8.03 7.41
CA PHE A 74 -5.10 8.98 8.47
C PHE A 74 -3.77 8.64 9.19
N SER A 75 -3.51 7.37 9.46
CA SER A 75 -2.25 6.91 10.07
C SER A 75 -1.05 7.22 9.17
N VAL A 76 -1.19 6.97 7.85
CA VAL A 76 -0.16 7.33 6.86
C VAL A 76 0.10 8.83 6.85
N MET A 77 -0.95 9.65 6.88
CA MET A 77 -0.81 11.11 6.96
C MET A 77 0.00 11.53 8.18
N LEU A 78 -0.34 11.01 9.36
CA LEU A 78 0.35 11.33 10.62
C LEU A 78 1.83 10.95 10.59
N MET A 79 2.19 9.89 9.88
CA MET A 79 3.58 9.44 9.77
C MET A 79 4.50 10.50 9.14
N GLY A 80 3.95 11.39 8.30
CA GLY A 80 4.67 12.54 7.74
C GLY A 80 5.32 13.43 8.81
N ALA A 81 4.67 13.58 9.99
CA ALA A 81 5.19 14.40 11.08
C ALA A 81 6.50 13.88 11.70
N SER A 82 6.91 12.65 11.41
CA SER A 82 8.18 12.07 11.90
C SER A 82 9.29 12.02 10.86
N ILE A 83 9.01 12.47 9.64
CA ILE A 83 9.95 12.35 8.51
C ILE A 83 10.64 13.70 8.26
N PHE A 84 11.98 13.69 8.38
CA PHE A 84 12.81 14.82 8.01
C PHE A 84 13.26 14.64 6.55
N LEU A 85 12.67 15.43 5.67
CA LEU A 85 12.86 15.29 4.21
C LEU A 85 14.33 15.45 3.76
N PRO A 86 15.15 16.37 4.31
CA PRO A 86 16.54 16.50 3.89
C PRO A 86 17.33 15.19 3.96
N ASP A 87 17.18 14.41 5.04
CA ASP A 87 17.89 13.13 5.21
C ASP A 87 17.54 12.10 4.13
N LEU A 88 16.38 12.24 3.49
CA LEU A 88 15.89 11.32 2.48
C LEU A 88 16.24 11.77 1.05
N PHE A 89 16.58 13.05 0.87
CA PHE A 89 16.87 13.61 -0.44
C PHE A 89 18.35 13.63 -0.81
N GLU A 90 19.27 13.17 0.03
CA GLU A 90 20.68 13.05 -0.33
C GLU A 90 20.88 12.29 -1.66
N ASN A 91 20.06 11.25 -1.91
CA ASN A 91 20.04 10.49 -3.16
C ASN A 91 18.74 10.66 -3.97
N GLY A 92 18.05 11.79 -3.80
CA GLY A 92 16.66 11.99 -4.25
C GLY A 92 16.45 11.81 -5.75
N ILE A 93 17.37 12.32 -6.59
CA ILE A 93 17.23 12.22 -8.05
C ILE A 93 17.45 10.79 -8.54
N GLN A 94 18.39 10.07 -7.94
CA GLN A 94 18.68 8.68 -8.32
C GLN A 94 17.50 7.79 -7.94
N LEU A 95 16.97 7.96 -6.72
CA LEU A 95 15.80 7.24 -6.24
C LEU A 95 14.56 7.55 -7.10
N PHE A 96 14.35 8.81 -7.49
CA PHE A 96 13.26 9.20 -8.37
C PHE A 96 13.35 8.51 -9.75
N ILE A 97 14.53 8.45 -10.35
CA ILE A 97 14.76 7.74 -11.63
C ILE A 97 14.43 6.26 -11.48
N VAL A 98 14.90 5.62 -10.41
CA VAL A 98 14.59 4.22 -10.13
C VAL A 98 13.08 3.98 -9.99
N ILE A 99 12.37 4.86 -9.31
CA ILE A 99 10.91 4.79 -9.16
C ILE A 99 10.21 4.90 -10.52
N VAL A 100 10.64 5.81 -11.38
CA VAL A 100 10.09 5.96 -12.74
C VAL A 100 10.33 4.70 -13.58
N ILE A 101 11.56 4.16 -13.53
CA ILE A 101 11.91 2.88 -14.21
C ILE A 101 11.04 1.74 -13.66
N ALA A 102 10.83 1.66 -12.34
CA ALA A 102 10.00 0.66 -11.71
C ALA A 102 8.55 0.71 -12.21
N ILE A 103 7.97 1.91 -12.34
CA ILE A 103 6.61 2.09 -12.85
C ILE A 103 6.51 1.68 -14.32
N ILE A 104 7.40 2.18 -15.17
CA ILE A 104 7.41 1.87 -16.60
C ILE A 104 7.65 0.37 -16.81
N GLY A 105 8.64 -0.20 -16.14
CA GLY A 105 8.98 -1.62 -16.24
C GLY A 105 7.84 -2.54 -15.80
N SER A 106 7.18 -2.25 -14.69
CA SER A 106 6.04 -3.05 -14.24
C SER A 106 4.83 -2.95 -15.17
N MET A 107 4.56 -1.77 -15.74
CA MET A 107 3.52 -1.61 -16.76
C MET A 107 3.87 -2.41 -18.03
N LEU A 108 5.13 -2.38 -18.46
CA LEU A 108 5.61 -3.14 -19.60
C LEU A 108 5.53 -4.65 -19.35
N ILE A 109 5.95 -5.12 -18.17
CA ILE A 109 5.86 -6.53 -17.79
C ILE A 109 4.41 -6.99 -17.76
N SER A 110 3.50 -6.20 -17.17
CA SER A 110 2.09 -6.52 -17.16
C SER A 110 1.52 -6.64 -18.57
N TYR A 111 1.93 -5.76 -19.48
CA TYR A 111 1.53 -5.82 -20.88
C TYR A 111 2.14 -7.04 -21.60
N LEU A 112 3.44 -7.30 -21.46
CA LEU A 112 4.11 -8.40 -22.16
C LEU A 112 3.70 -9.76 -21.60
N VAL A 113 3.81 -9.94 -20.28
CA VAL A 113 3.52 -11.22 -19.62
C VAL A 113 2.00 -11.42 -19.50
N GLY A 114 1.27 -10.45 -18.94
CA GLY A 114 -0.16 -10.59 -18.71
C GLY A 114 -0.95 -10.62 -20.02
N TYR A 115 -0.88 -9.56 -20.82
CA TYR A 115 -1.69 -9.44 -22.02
C TYR A 115 -1.17 -10.28 -23.18
N LYS A 116 0.11 -10.15 -23.57
CA LYS A 116 0.63 -10.83 -24.76
C LYS A 116 0.89 -12.33 -24.55
N LEU A 117 1.58 -12.71 -23.47
CA LEU A 117 1.98 -14.09 -23.23
C LEU A 117 0.83 -14.93 -22.65
N LEU A 118 0.25 -14.50 -21.53
CA LEU A 118 -0.80 -15.23 -20.80
C LEU A 118 -2.20 -14.99 -21.32
N LYS A 119 -2.38 -14.09 -22.31
CA LYS A 119 -3.67 -13.77 -22.94
C LYS A 119 -4.72 -13.31 -21.93
N LEU A 120 -4.32 -12.53 -20.93
CA LEU A 120 -5.27 -11.80 -20.08
C LEU A 120 -5.99 -10.73 -20.89
N ASP A 121 -7.17 -10.34 -20.46
CA ASP A 121 -7.82 -9.16 -21.01
C ASP A 121 -6.93 -7.92 -20.85
N LYS A 122 -6.90 -7.04 -21.87
CA LYS A 122 -6.03 -5.87 -21.90
C LYS A 122 -6.28 -4.92 -20.72
N LYS A 123 -7.57 -4.69 -20.36
CA LYS A 123 -7.94 -3.82 -19.24
C LYS A 123 -7.55 -4.44 -17.91
N LEU A 124 -7.79 -5.74 -17.73
CA LEU A 124 -7.37 -6.47 -16.52
C LEU A 124 -5.85 -6.43 -16.35
N SER A 125 -5.09 -6.70 -17.41
CA SER A 125 -3.64 -6.61 -17.40
C SER A 125 -3.17 -5.19 -17.02
N THR A 126 -3.78 -4.14 -17.59
CA THR A 126 -3.45 -2.75 -17.23
C THR A 126 -3.76 -2.46 -15.76
N LEU A 127 -4.90 -2.91 -15.21
CA LEU A 127 -5.23 -2.74 -13.79
C LEU A 127 -4.22 -3.44 -12.88
N VAL A 128 -3.79 -4.66 -13.24
CA VAL A 128 -2.75 -5.40 -12.51
C VAL A 128 -1.43 -4.64 -12.53
N GLY A 129 -1.03 -4.12 -13.69
CA GLY A 129 0.18 -3.30 -13.83
C GLY A 129 0.12 -2.04 -12.97
N VAL A 130 -0.95 -1.26 -13.07
CA VAL A 130 -1.15 -0.02 -12.31
C VAL A 130 -1.20 -0.28 -10.80
N GLY A 131 -1.96 -1.28 -10.36
CA GLY A 131 -2.07 -1.61 -8.94
C GLY A 131 -0.72 -1.93 -8.32
N ASN A 132 0.07 -2.77 -8.98
CA ASN A 132 1.38 -3.18 -8.47
C ASN A 132 2.47 -2.11 -8.68
N SER A 133 2.33 -1.23 -9.67
CA SER A 133 3.32 -0.16 -9.92
C SER A 133 3.13 1.08 -9.06
N ILE A 134 1.95 1.36 -8.54
CA ILE A 134 1.67 2.61 -7.79
C ILE A 134 1.35 2.32 -6.31
N CYS A 135 0.08 2.25 -5.95
CA CYS A 135 -0.36 2.18 -4.56
C CYS A 135 -1.46 1.14 -4.28
N GLY A 136 -1.59 0.16 -5.15
CA GLY A 136 -2.58 -0.91 -4.95
C GLY A 136 -3.99 -0.50 -5.32
N ASN A 137 -4.92 -0.75 -4.39
CA ASN A 137 -6.36 -0.60 -4.59
C ASN A 137 -6.78 0.80 -5.06
N SER A 138 -6.15 1.84 -4.49
CA SER A 138 -6.47 3.24 -4.83
C SER A 138 -6.15 3.56 -6.29
N ALA A 139 -5.02 3.08 -6.79
CA ALA A 139 -4.63 3.27 -8.18
C ALA A 139 -5.57 2.52 -9.15
N VAL A 140 -5.95 1.29 -8.80
CA VAL A 140 -6.94 0.50 -9.58
C VAL A 140 -8.29 1.23 -9.62
N ALA A 141 -8.78 1.72 -8.47
CA ALA A 141 -10.05 2.43 -8.38
C ALA A 141 -10.09 3.72 -9.23
N VAL A 142 -8.96 4.45 -9.29
CA VAL A 142 -8.83 5.68 -10.10
C VAL A 142 -8.75 5.36 -11.59
N ILE A 143 -7.99 4.32 -11.98
CA ILE A 143 -7.76 3.98 -13.39
C ILE A 143 -8.93 3.21 -14.01
N ALA A 144 -9.63 2.39 -13.24
CA ALA A 144 -10.71 1.55 -13.74
C ALA A 144 -11.77 2.32 -14.58
N PRO A 145 -12.33 3.45 -14.11
CA PRO A 145 -13.27 4.23 -14.93
C PRO A 145 -12.60 4.89 -16.14
N VAL A 146 -11.31 5.24 -16.04
CA VAL A 146 -10.57 5.88 -17.16
C VAL A 146 -10.41 4.94 -18.33
N ILE A 147 -10.22 3.64 -18.08
CA ILE A 147 -10.06 2.61 -19.13
C ILE A 147 -11.36 1.84 -19.39
N GLY A 148 -12.46 2.17 -18.71
CA GLY A 148 -13.74 1.47 -18.85
C GLY A 148 -13.68 0.00 -18.42
N ALA A 149 -13.01 -0.30 -17.29
CA ALA A 149 -12.90 -1.65 -16.76
C ALA A 149 -14.19 -2.11 -16.07
N SER A 150 -14.51 -3.40 -16.17
CA SER A 150 -15.66 -4.00 -15.49
C SER A 150 -15.40 -4.23 -14.00
N SER A 151 -16.48 -4.33 -13.20
CA SER A 151 -16.38 -4.65 -11.76
C SER A 151 -15.66 -5.97 -11.49
N THR A 152 -15.82 -6.96 -12.37
CA THR A 152 -15.14 -8.26 -12.29
C THR A 152 -13.63 -8.10 -12.47
N GLN A 153 -13.20 -7.29 -13.46
CA GLN A 153 -11.78 -7.01 -13.69
C GLN A 153 -11.17 -6.25 -12.52
N ILE A 154 -11.90 -5.28 -11.96
CA ILE A 154 -11.48 -4.52 -10.77
C ILE A 154 -11.31 -5.47 -9.58
N GLY A 155 -12.31 -6.30 -9.29
CA GLY A 155 -12.29 -7.25 -8.18
C GLY A 155 -11.15 -8.26 -8.30
N ALA A 156 -10.90 -8.80 -9.50
CA ALA A 156 -9.81 -9.71 -9.76
C ALA A 156 -8.44 -9.04 -9.54
N ALA A 157 -8.22 -7.85 -10.10
CA ALA A 157 -6.96 -7.13 -9.96
C ALA A 157 -6.67 -6.78 -8.48
N ILE A 158 -7.67 -6.25 -7.75
CA ILE A 158 -7.53 -5.87 -6.34
C ILE A 158 -7.34 -7.10 -5.45
N GLY A 159 -8.22 -8.10 -5.57
CA GLY A 159 -8.25 -9.24 -4.66
C GLY A 159 -6.94 -10.02 -4.67
N ILE A 160 -6.43 -10.36 -5.86
CA ILE A 160 -5.19 -11.13 -5.99
C ILE A 160 -3.98 -10.34 -5.52
N SER A 161 -3.88 -9.08 -5.98
CA SER A 161 -2.74 -8.24 -5.61
C SER A 161 -2.69 -7.97 -4.11
N ALA A 162 -3.84 -7.78 -3.45
CA ALA A 162 -3.91 -7.56 -2.01
C ALA A 162 -3.38 -8.76 -1.22
N ILE A 163 -3.72 -9.96 -1.67
CA ILE A 163 -3.30 -11.21 -1.03
C ILE A 163 -1.80 -11.47 -1.22
N LEU A 164 -1.31 -11.34 -2.46
CA LEU A 164 0.13 -11.48 -2.73
C LEU A 164 0.92 -10.37 -2.02
N GLY A 165 0.38 -9.15 -1.93
CA GLY A 165 0.96 -8.08 -1.15
C GLY A 165 1.00 -8.37 0.35
N ALA A 166 -0.04 -9.02 0.91
CA ALA A 166 -0.03 -9.44 2.30
C ALA A 166 1.03 -10.52 2.57
N SER A 167 1.24 -11.47 1.64
CA SER A 167 2.31 -12.45 1.76
C SER A 167 3.71 -11.81 1.77
N GLN A 168 3.90 -10.68 1.09
CA GLN A 168 5.16 -9.95 1.10
C GLN A 168 5.52 -9.39 2.49
N ILE A 169 4.54 -9.10 3.36
CA ILE A 169 4.83 -8.63 4.73
C ILE A 169 5.67 -9.66 5.48
N ILE A 170 5.41 -10.95 5.24
CA ILE A 170 6.11 -12.06 5.91
C ILE A 170 7.38 -12.46 5.14
N LEU A 171 7.30 -12.53 3.81
CA LEU A 171 8.37 -13.11 2.99
C LEU A 171 9.47 -12.11 2.67
N LEU A 172 9.15 -10.83 2.48
CA LEU A 172 10.13 -9.84 2.04
C LEU A 172 11.22 -9.56 3.09
N PRO A 173 10.94 -9.48 4.41
CA PRO A 173 11.99 -9.31 5.43
C PRO A 173 13.05 -10.42 5.43
N LEU A 174 12.72 -11.62 4.94
CA LEU A 174 13.67 -12.72 4.84
C LEU A 174 14.80 -12.45 3.84
N LEU A 175 14.61 -11.48 2.93
CA LEU A 175 15.68 -11.07 2.00
C LEU A 175 16.81 -10.31 2.70
N VAL A 176 16.56 -9.69 3.86
CA VAL A 176 17.60 -8.93 4.58
C VAL A 176 18.77 -9.82 4.95
N PRO A 177 18.61 -10.93 5.72
CA PRO A 177 19.73 -11.82 6.03
C PRO A 177 20.22 -12.61 4.80
N ALA A 178 19.34 -12.89 3.81
CA ALA A 178 19.72 -13.67 2.64
C ALA A 178 20.64 -12.90 1.66
N LEU A 179 20.46 -11.58 1.55
CA LEU A 179 21.20 -10.72 0.61
C LEU A 179 22.12 -9.71 1.31
N GLY A 180 22.15 -9.69 2.66
CA GLY A 180 22.96 -8.76 3.44
C GLY A 180 22.53 -7.29 3.26
N LEU A 181 21.22 -7.03 3.10
CA LEU A 181 20.71 -5.69 2.85
C LEU A 181 20.80 -4.82 4.12
N GLY A 182 21.29 -3.59 3.96
CA GLY A 182 21.18 -2.57 4.99
C GLY A 182 19.76 -2.02 5.13
N ASP A 183 19.49 -1.32 6.22
CA ASP A 183 18.15 -0.77 6.53
C ASP A 183 17.60 0.14 5.44
N TYR A 184 18.43 1.03 4.91
CA TYR A 184 18.05 1.93 3.82
C TYR A 184 17.72 1.14 2.54
N GLN A 185 18.60 0.21 2.18
CA GLN A 185 18.45 -0.62 0.98
C GLN A 185 17.17 -1.45 1.04
N TYR A 186 16.91 -2.08 2.17
CA TYR A 186 15.67 -2.82 2.35
C TYR A 186 14.44 -1.91 2.29
N GLY A 187 14.52 -0.69 2.84
CA GLY A 187 13.48 0.33 2.72
C GLY A 187 13.13 0.63 1.27
N VAL A 188 14.14 0.80 0.40
CA VAL A 188 13.95 1.01 -1.05
C VAL A 188 13.28 -0.21 -1.70
N VAL A 189 13.78 -1.42 -1.43
CA VAL A 189 13.21 -2.67 -1.95
C VAL A 189 11.74 -2.84 -1.54
N ALA A 190 11.43 -2.64 -0.27
CA ALA A 190 10.06 -2.75 0.26
C ALA A 190 9.14 -1.67 -0.35
N GLY A 191 9.59 -0.42 -0.42
CA GLY A 191 8.83 0.68 -1.03
C GLY A 191 8.52 0.46 -2.51
N LEU A 192 9.43 -0.17 -3.25
CA LEU A 192 9.24 -0.52 -4.66
C LEU A 192 8.35 -1.75 -4.85
N SER A 193 8.54 -2.83 -4.09
CA SER A 193 7.94 -4.14 -4.40
C SER A 193 6.59 -4.38 -3.72
N VAL A 194 6.38 -3.91 -2.49
CA VAL A 194 5.16 -4.21 -1.74
C VAL A 194 3.94 -3.46 -2.31
N TYR A 195 2.80 -4.11 -2.36
CA TYR A 195 1.60 -3.65 -3.07
C TYR A 195 0.96 -2.39 -2.47
N ALA A 196 0.52 -2.42 -1.21
CA ALA A 196 -0.22 -1.33 -0.58
C ALA A 196 0.62 -0.57 0.44
N VAL A 197 0.30 0.72 0.68
CA VAL A 197 1.03 1.58 1.64
C VAL A 197 1.09 0.98 3.03
N ALA A 198 -0.03 0.43 3.54
CA ALA A 198 -0.07 -0.24 4.83
C ALA A 198 0.87 -1.44 4.92
N GLN A 199 0.86 -2.26 3.88
CA GLN A 199 1.70 -3.45 3.79
C GLN A 199 3.19 -3.07 3.71
N VAL A 200 3.51 -1.96 3.04
CA VAL A 200 4.87 -1.40 3.01
C VAL A 200 5.35 -1.06 4.41
N VAL A 201 4.55 -0.32 5.17
CA VAL A 201 4.89 0.06 6.54
C VAL A 201 5.04 -1.19 7.42
N ALA A 202 4.10 -2.14 7.32
CA ALA A 202 4.17 -3.39 8.07
C ALA A 202 5.44 -4.19 7.75
N ALA A 203 5.76 -4.38 6.45
CA ALA A 203 6.92 -5.14 6.02
C ALA A 203 8.25 -4.48 6.42
N SER A 204 8.33 -3.14 6.39
CA SER A 204 9.57 -2.41 6.63
C SER A 204 9.82 -2.09 8.11
N SER A 205 8.78 -1.90 8.90
CA SER A 205 8.90 -1.65 10.36
C SER A 205 9.48 -2.85 11.11
N ILE A 206 9.31 -4.07 10.59
CA ILE A 206 9.89 -5.30 11.16
C ILE A 206 11.43 -5.19 11.21
N ILE A 207 12.04 -4.53 10.25
CA ILE A 207 13.50 -4.39 10.16
C ILE A 207 13.97 -3.19 11.00
N SER A 208 13.51 -1.98 10.66
CA SER A 208 13.89 -0.79 11.44
C SER A 208 12.97 0.41 11.16
N PRO A 209 13.02 1.43 12.05
CA PRO A 209 12.37 2.71 11.81
C PRO A 209 12.86 3.42 10.54
N LEU A 210 14.16 3.30 10.22
CA LEU A 210 14.74 3.86 9.00
C LEU A 210 14.16 3.20 7.76
N SER A 211 14.12 1.87 7.71
CA SER A 211 13.49 1.12 6.63
C SER A 211 12.04 1.54 6.40
N ALA A 212 11.26 1.72 7.48
CA ALA A 212 9.87 2.14 7.40
C ALA A 212 9.71 3.55 6.80
N ASN A 213 10.57 4.49 7.20
CA ASN A 213 10.55 5.85 6.67
C ASN A 213 10.89 5.87 5.17
N VAL A 214 12.02 5.25 4.79
CA VAL A 214 12.47 5.16 3.40
C VAL A 214 11.40 4.48 2.53
N ALA A 215 10.91 3.32 2.95
CA ALA A 215 9.89 2.58 2.21
C ALA A 215 8.60 3.39 2.02
N THR A 216 8.18 4.14 3.04
CA THR A 216 6.99 5.00 2.97
C THR A 216 7.20 6.13 1.96
N VAL A 217 8.33 6.81 1.99
CA VAL A 217 8.63 7.91 1.04
C VAL A 217 8.70 7.38 -0.39
N VAL A 218 9.41 6.28 -0.63
CA VAL A 218 9.45 5.63 -1.96
C VAL A 218 8.04 5.33 -2.45
N LYS A 219 7.20 4.74 -1.59
CA LYS A 219 5.83 4.39 -1.94
C LYS A 219 4.96 5.60 -2.22
N LEU A 220 5.07 6.66 -1.42
CA LEU A 220 4.27 7.87 -1.61
C LEU A 220 4.72 8.68 -2.84
N THR A 221 6.01 8.67 -3.18
CA THR A 221 6.51 9.23 -4.44
C THR A 221 5.84 8.53 -5.65
N ARG A 222 5.68 7.19 -5.59
CA ARG A 222 4.92 6.46 -6.63
C ARG A 222 3.46 6.91 -6.69
N VAL A 223 2.83 7.17 -5.53
CA VAL A 223 1.44 7.66 -5.49
C VAL A 223 1.30 9.02 -6.18
N VAL A 224 2.25 9.91 -6.01
CA VAL A 224 2.27 11.21 -6.73
C VAL A 224 2.34 10.99 -8.25
N LEU A 225 3.09 10.00 -8.69
CA LEU A 225 3.21 9.64 -10.11
C LEU A 225 1.95 8.98 -10.71
N LEU A 226 0.92 8.70 -9.90
CA LEU A 226 -0.38 8.25 -10.40
C LEU A 226 -0.99 9.28 -11.37
N ALA A 227 -0.89 10.57 -11.05
CA ALA A 227 -1.50 11.62 -11.85
C ALA A 227 -0.97 11.66 -13.30
N PRO A 228 0.36 11.72 -13.57
CA PRO A 228 0.87 11.62 -14.93
C PRO A 228 0.54 10.27 -15.59
N LEU A 229 0.52 9.15 -14.85
CA LEU A 229 0.15 7.84 -15.39
C LEU A 229 -1.31 7.81 -15.86
N VAL A 230 -2.24 8.44 -15.12
CA VAL A 230 -3.66 8.59 -15.54
C VAL A 230 -3.75 9.30 -16.89
N LEU A 231 -2.98 10.39 -17.08
CA LEU A 231 -2.99 11.13 -18.34
C LEU A 231 -2.48 10.29 -19.51
N VAL A 232 -1.39 9.55 -19.30
CA VAL A 232 -0.83 8.64 -20.30
C VAL A 232 -1.84 7.55 -20.67
N LEU A 233 -2.46 6.90 -19.68
CA LEU A 233 -3.44 5.84 -19.94
C LEU A 233 -4.72 6.37 -20.61
N ARG A 234 -5.17 7.57 -20.25
CA ARG A 234 -6.29 8.22 -20.93
C ARG A 234 -6.03 8.41 -22.42
N PHE A 235 -4.79 8.71 -22.80
CA PHE A 235 -4.41 8.83 -24.20
C PHE A 235 -4.47 7.48 -24.96
N PHE A 236 -4.03 6.38 -24.31
CA PHE A 236 -4.06 5.04 -24.91
C PHE A 236 -5.44 4.36 -24.92
N TYR A 237 -6.33 4.76 -24.02
CA TYR A 237 -7.70 4.23 -23.87
C TYR A 237 -8.75 5.29 -24.22
N LYS A 238 -8.52 6.07 -25.28
CA LYS A 238 -9.42 7.14 -25.73
C LYS A 238 -10.86 6.64 -25.85
N SER A 239 -11.70 6.99 -24.88
CA SER A 239 -13.16 6.84 -24.94
C SER A 239 -13.70 7.94 -25.84
N GLU A 240 -14.63 7.63 -26.75
CA GLU A 240 -15.23 8.59 -27.68
C GLU A 240 -16.03 9.72 -27.00
N ASP A 241 -16.27 9.63 -25.69
CA ASP A 241 -17.15 10.54 -24.93
C ASP A 241 -16.43 11.62 -24.10
N SER A 242 -15.15 11.92 -24.32
CA SER A 242 -14.46 12.89 -23.44
C SER A 242 -14.26 14.26 -24.08
N ASN A 243 -15.34 15.02 -24.20
CA ASN A 243 -15.34 16.47 -24.34
C ASN A 243 -15.23 17.16 -22.97
N SER A 244 -14.14 17.02 -22.26
CA SER A 244 -13.88 17.86 -21.09
C SER A 244 -12.50 18.51 -21.20
N ASN A 245 -12.51 19.80 -21.54
CA ASN A 245 -11.39 20.74 -21.38
C ASN A 245 -11.13 20.96 -19.87
N SER A 246 -10.69 19.93 -19.15
CA SER A 246 -10.27 20.09 -17.75
C SER A 246 -8.80 20.51 -17.73
N ASN A 247 -8.51 21.62 -17.05
CA ASN A 247 -7.14 22.08 -16.82
C ASN A 247 -6.30 20.96 -16.21
N LEU A 248 -5.06 20.79 -16.69
CA LEU A 248 -4.14 19.74 -16.26
C LEU A 248 -3.95 19.75 -14.73
N VAL A 249 -3.83 20.94 -14.13
CA VAL A 249 -3.65 21.12 -12.68
C VAL A 249 -4.86 20.64 -11.88
N THR A 250 -6.08 20.97 -12.31
CA THR A 250 -7.30 20.50 -11.63
C THR A 250 -7.47 19.01 -11.74
N THR A 251 -7.03 18.42 -12.86
CA THR A 251 -7.05 16.97 -13.05
C THR A 251 -6.04 16.27 -12.12
N ILE A 252 -4.81 16.78 -11.99
CA ILE A 252 -3.79 16.25 -11.09
C ILE A 252 -4.28 16.30 -9.63
N LEU A 253 -4.76 17.45 -9.18
CA LEU A 253 -5.25 17.62 -7.80
C LEU A 253 -6.46 16.73 -7.48
N LYS A 254 -7.33 16.47 -8.45
CA LYS A 254 -8.49 15.58 -8.27
C LYS A 254 -8.09 14.11 -8.04
N PHE A 255 -6.95 13.69 -8.60
CA PHE A 255 -6.48 12.30 -8.48
C PHE A 255 -5.46 12.08 -7.34
N LEU A 256 -4.97 13.16 -6.72
CA LEU A 256 -4.06 13.04 -5.59
C LEU A 256 -4.86 12.75 -4.30
N PRO A 257 -4.61 11.61 -3.62
CA PRO A 257 -5.31 11.27 -2.38
C PRO A 257 -5.04 12.31 -1.28
N TRP A 258 -6.07 12.71 -0.54
CA TRP A 258 -6.01 13.72 0.51
C TRP A 258 -4.93 13.43 1.58
N PHE A 259 -4.75 12.15 1.94
CA PHE A 259 -3.78 11.75 2.96
C PHE A 259 -2.33 11.95 2.50
N VAL A 260 -2.07 11.89 1.18
CA VAL A 260 -0.73 12.18 0.61
C VAL A 260 -0.41 13.65 0.75
N ILE A 261 -1.39 14.53 0.49
CA ILE A 261 -1.22 15.98 0.67
C ILE A 261 -0.93 16.26 2.15
N GLY A 262 -1.72 15.68 3.06
CA GLY A 262 -1.53 15.83 4.50
C GLY A 262 -0.17 15.30 4.97
N PHE A 263 0.27 14.14 4.46
CA PHE A 263 1.60 13.58 4.74
C PHE A 263 2.72 14.54 4.33
N LEU A 264 2.67 15.07 3.09
CA LEU A 264 3.68 15.99 2.59
C LEU A 264 3.72 17.30 3.41
N LEU A 265 2.55 17.85 3.76
CA LEU A 265 2.46 19.02 4.61
C LEU A 265 3.09 18.79 5.99
N LEU A 266 2.78 17.66 6.65
CA LEU A 266 3.37 17.32 7.94
C LEU A 266 4.88 17.06 7.82
N ALA A 267 5.35 16.43 6.75
CA ALA A 267 6.76 16.22 6.50
C ALA A 267 7.51 17.55 6.26
N ILE A 268 6.88 18.52 5.56
CA ILE A 268 7.42 19.88 5.41
C ILE A 268 7.48 20.58 6.77
N PHE A 269 6.42 20.54 7.58
CA PHE A 269 6.40 21.14 8.92
C PHE A 269 7.44 20.52 9.84
N ARG A 270 7.71 19.21 9.72
CA ARG A 270 8.80 18.56 10.44
C ARG A 270 10.18 19.01 9.94
N SER A 271 10.34 19.17 8.63
CA SER A 271 11.60 19.56 8.00
C SER A 271 11.94 21.06 8.19
N THR A 272 10.92 21.89 8.40
CA THR A 272 11.07 23.31 8.76
C THR A 272 11.10 23.55 10.27
N GLU A 273 11.18 22.48 11.08
CA GLU A 273 11.23 22.51 12.54
C GLU A 273 9.99 23.12 13.24
N VAL A 274 8.91 23.39 12.49
CA VAL A 274 7.60 23.79 13.07
C VAL A 274 7.07 22.66 13.98
N ILE A 275 7.29 21.40 13.57
CA ILE A 275 7.06 20.23 14.43
C ILE A 275 8.41 19.84 15.01
N SER A 276 8.55 19.94 16.35
CA SER A 276 9.74 19.48 17.06
C SER A 276 9.94 17.97 16.93
N ASN A 277 11.15 17.49 17.17
CA ASN A 277 11.45 16.06 17.10
C ASN A 277 10.57 15.25 18.04
N ASP A 278 10.42 15.70 19.29
CA ASP A 278 9.66 15.01 20.33
C ASP A 278 8.15 14.94 19.98
N LEU A 279 7.61 16.04 19.44
CA LEU A 279 6.23 16.06 18.97
C LEU A 279 6.03 15.12 17.77
N GLY A 280 6.99 15.09 16.84
CA GLY A 280 6.98 14.17 15.70
C GLY A 280 6.99 12.70 16.13
N LEU A 281 7.80 12.34 17.14
CA LEU A 281 7.85 10.99 17.70
C LEU A 281 6.54 10.60 18.40
N ASN A 282 5.91 11.52 19.14
CA ASN A 282 4.62 11.28 19.78
C ASN A 282 3.50 11.06 18.74
N ILE A 283 3.49 11.87 17.67
CA ILE A 283 2.54 11.70 16.55
C ILE A 283 2.79 10.35 15.87
N ARG A 284 4.05 9.94 15.68
CA ARG A 284 4.40 8.63 15.13
C ARG A 284 3.90 7.47 15.98
N SER A 285 4.00 7.56 17.31
CA SER A 285 3.47 6.53 18.22
C SER A 285 1.94 6.40 18.07
N THR A 286 1.23 7.53 17.97
CA THR A 286 -0.21 7.56 17.67
C THR A 286 -0.50 6.94 16.31
N ALA A 287 0.27 7.27 15.27
CA ALA A 287 0.13 6.67 13.94
C ALA A 287 0.32 5.15 13.99
N LYS A 288 1.36 4.67 14.72
CA LYS A 288 1.61 3.23 14.89
C LYS A 288 0.43 2.51 15.52
N PHE A 289 -0.17 3.07 16.57
CA PHE A 289 -1.36 2.51 17.21
C PHE A 289 -2.54 2.39 16.22
N LEU A 290 -2.81 3.45 15.45
CA LEU A 290 -3.87 3.44 14.43
C LEU A 290 -3.56 2.45 13.29
N PHE A 291 -2.30 2.27 12.94
CA PHE A 291 -1.88 1.24 11.98
C PHE A 291 -2.22 -0.16 12.48
N ILE A 292 -2.00 -0.49 13.77
CA ILE A 292 -2.35 -1.80 14.33
C ILE A 292 -3.84 -2.09 14.13
N ILE A 293 -4.71 -1.11 14.45
CA ILE A 293 -6.16 -1.23 14.24
C ILE A 293 -6.47 -1.48 12.76
N SER A 294 -5.82 -0.75 11.86
CA SER A 294 -6.00 -0.91 10.43
C SER A 294 -5.49 -2.26 9.91
N MET A 295 -4.43 -2.80 10.52
CA MET A 295 -3.90 -4.12 10.17
C MET A 295 -4.87 -5.25 10.53
N VAL A 296 -5.50 -5.18 11.71
CA VAL A 296 -6.59 -6.12 12.09
C VAL A 296 -7.71 -6.05 11.04
N ALA A 297 -8.11 -4.85 10.65
CA ALA A 297 -9.17 -4.63 9.66
C ALA A 297 -8.81 -5.18 8.27
N ILE A 298 -7.57 -5.00 7.83
CA ILE A 298 -7.05 -5.55 6.56
C ILE A 298 -7.02 -7.08 6.64
N GLY A 299 -6.55 -7.64 7.76
CA GLY A 299 -6.55 -9.09 7.99
C GLY A 299 -7.94 -9.71 7.86
N LEU A 300 -8.98 -9.05 8.42
CA LEU A 300 -10.38 -9.47 8.28
C LEU A 300 -10.88 -9.45 6.83
N SER A 301 -10.21 -8.76 5.92
CA SER A 301 -10.56 -8.70 4.50
C SER A 301 -9.88 -9.78 3.66
N VAL A 302 -8.97 -10.56 4.25
CA VAL A 302 -8.21 -11.61 3.55
C VAL A 302 -8.95 -12.96 3.65
N ASP A 303 -9.56 -13.40 2.53
CA ASP A 303 -10.17 -14.71 2.41
C ASP A 303 -9.21 -15.69 1.72
N LEU A 304 -8.67 -16.64 2.49
CA LEU A 304 -7.72 -17.64 2.00
C LEU A 304 -8.35 -18.62 0.99
N LYS A 305 -9.67 -18.81 1.04
CA LYS A 305 -10.36 -19.71 0.09
C LYS A 305 -10.54 -19.05 -1.28
N GLU A 306 -10.78 -17.73 -1.31
CA GLU A 306 -10.86 -16.99 -2.57
C GLU A 306 -9.51 -16.93 -3.27
N MET A 307 -8.39 -16.93 -2.51
CA MET A 307 -7.05 -17.02 -3.09
C MET A 307 -6.86 -18.20 -4.03
N ILE A 308 -7.38 -19.38 -3.64
CA ILE A 308 -7.18 -20.62 -4.38
C ILE A 308 -8.00 -20.63 -5.68
N LYS A 309 -9.13 -19.91 -5.72
CA LYS A 309 -10.04 -19.86 -6.89
C LYS A 309 -9.58 -18.90 -7.98
N VAL A 310 -8.64 -18.03 -7.68
CA VAL A 310 -8.25 -16.96 -8.61
C VAL A 310 -7.33 -17.49 -9.70
N GLY A 311 -7.57 -17.04 -10.93
CA GLY A 311 -6.92 -17.56 -12.12
C GLY A 311 -5.39 -17.48 -12.08
N PRO A 312 -4.68 -18.56 -12.34
CA PRO A 312 -3.23 -18.65 -12.22
C PRO A 312 -2.49 -17.64 -13.10
N LYS A 313 -3.10 -17.22 -14.18
CA LYS A 313 -2.51 -16.22 -15.09
C LYS A 313 -2.29 -14.86 -14.44
N VAL A 314 -3.25 -14.39 -13.63
CA VAL A 314 -3.12 -13.12 -12.93
C VAL A 314 -2.06 -13.23 -11.84
N VAL A 315 -2.05 -14.33 -11.09
CA VAL A 315 -1.02 -14.63 -10.08
C VAL A 315 0.39 -14.60 -10.69
N ILE A 316 0.61 -15.30 -11.82
CA ILE A 316 1.91 -15.33 -12.50
C ILE A 316 2.32 -13.92 -12.95
N THR A 317 1.38 -13.14 -13.50
CA THR A 317 1.67 -11.75 -13.91
C THR A 317 2.13 -10.90 -12.72
N ILE A 318 1.42 -10.99 -11.60
CA ILE A 318 1.77 -10.21 -10.40
C ILE A 318 3.11 -10.68 -9.82
N LEU A 319 3.34 -11.98 -9.70
CA LEU A 319 4.61 -12.51 -9.19
C LEU A 319 5.79 -12.07 -10.07
N THR A 320 5.62 -12.01 -11.39
CA THR A 320 6.65 -11.51 -12.31
C THR A 320 6.93 -10.02 -12.08
N ILE A 321 5.90 -9.20 -11.84
CA ILE A 321 6.06 -7.79 -11.51
C ILE A 321 6.77 -7.63 -10.16
N ILE A 322 6.37 -8.38 -9.14
CA ILE A 322 7.00 -8.36 -7.81
C ILE A 322 8.48 -8.74 -7.92
N ALA A 323 8.79 -9.83 -8.62
CA ALA A 323 10.17 -10.26 -8.83
C ALA A 323 11.01 -9.18 -9.52
N PHE A 324 10.49 -8.55 -10.57
CA PHE A 324 11.14 -7.44 -11.24
C PHE A 324 11.39 -6.27 -10.28
N MET A 325 10.40 -5.88 -9.48
CA MET A 325 10.52 -4.78 -8.52
C MET A 325 11.57 -5.07 -7.44
N ILE A 326 11.62 -6.31 -6.94
CA ILE A 326 12.63 -6.74 -5.97
C ILE A 326 14.02 -6.69 -6.61
N LEU A 327 14.19 -7.27 -7.79
CA LEU A 327 15.48 -7.26 -8.50
C LEU A 327 15.94 -5.83 -8.81
N LEU A 328 15.07 -4.98 -9.30
CA LEU A 328 15.38 -3.57 -9.53
C LEU A 328 15.76 -2.85 -8.24
N GLY A 329 15.01 -3.10 -7.14
CA GLY A 329 15.29 -2.51 -5.83
C GLY A 329 16.64 -2.94 -5.27
N VAL A 330 16.95 -4.23 -5.31
CA VAL A 330 18.24 -4.77 -4.86
C VAL A 330 19.39 -4.22 -5.72
N PHE A 331 19.23 -4.23 -7.04
CA PHE A 331 20.25 -3.70 -7.95
C PHE A 331 20.48 -2.21 -7.75
N SER A 332 19.40 -1.41 -7.68
CA SER A 332 19.52 0.03 -7.52
C SER A 332 20.08 0.43 -6.14
N SER A 333 19.72 -0.32 -5.09
CA SER A 333 20.20 -0.04 -3.74
C SER A 333 21.72 -0.24 -3.57
N SER A 334 22.37 -0.98 -4.47
CA SER A 334 23.83 -1.12 -4.49
C SER A 334 24.54 0.15 -5.01
N PHE A 335 23.82 1.05 -5.67
CA PHE A 335 24.35 2.31 -6.22
C PHE A 335 23.86 3.54 -5.44
N ILE A 336 22.90 3.37 -4.55
CA ILE A 336 22.33 4.42 -3.73
C ILE A 336 22.84 4.18 -2.30
N ASN A 337 23.98 4.76 -1.98
CA ASN A 337 24.57 4.72 -0.63
C ASN A 337 24.23 6.00 0.11
#